data_f506c6583da31191835d5c5678027580
#
_entry.id   f506c6583da31191835d5c5678027580
#
_cell.length_a   1.000
_cell.length_b   1.000
_cell.length_c   1.000
_cell.angle_alpha   90.00
_cell.angle_beta   90.00
_cell.angle_gamma   90.00
#
_symmetry.space_group_name_H-M   'P 1'
#
loop_
_entity.id
_entity.type
_entity.pdbx_description
1 polymer ?
#
loop_
_entity_poly.entity_id
_entity_poly.type
_entity_poly.pdbx_seq_one_letter_code
_entity_poly.pdbx_strand_id
1 'polypeptide(L)'
;AAHELAHALGFSSYTWARMRKEDGRTPRTLRDKDGKPLIVPGITCANGQKMDDQRYPSGTLQSGSVRNNPNAFRLITPHVKATARQHYGCDTLAGAELENNPTGAGCWGSHWDQRVLHDELMAPIGGRTAVLSSFTLSAFADMGWYTVNMSLAKPLAWGKDMTCSFTTDKCINPTSGIAMGKDKG
;
A
#
# COMPACT_ATOMS: atom_id res chain seq x y z
N ALA A 1 -11.49 3.13 -16.64
CA ALA A 1 -12.32 4.25 -16.12
C ALA A 1 -12.35 4.28 -14.59
N ALA A 2 -12.75 3.19 -13.87
CA ALA A 2 -12.84 3.21 -12.41
C ALA A 2 -11.49 3.42 -11.71
N HIS A 3 -10.42 2.86 -12.22
CA HIS A 3 -9.04 3.05 -11.75
C HIS A 3 -8.65 4.54 -11.76
N GLU A 4 -8.80 5.21 -12.88
CA GLU A 4 -8.47 6.63 -13.02
C GLU A 4 -9.37 7.52 -12.13
N LEU A 5 -10.63 7.12 -11.96
CA LEU A 5 -11.52 7.82 -11.05
C LEU A 5 -11.03 7.71 -9.60
N ALA A 6 -10.53 6.55 -9.19
CA ALA A 6 -9.96 6.37 -7.87
C ALA A 6 -8.72 7.27 -7.64
N HIS A 7 -7.86 7.46 -8.65
CA HIS A 7 -6.79 8.44 -8.60
C HIS A 7 -7.33 9.87 -8.41
N ALA A 8 -8.32 10.25 -9.19
CA ALA A 8 -8.95 11.57 -9.10
C ALA A 8 -9.61 11.80 -7.73
N LEU A 9 -10.13 10.76 -7.11
CA LEU A 9 -10.72 10.79 -5.77
C LEU A 9 -9.68 10.74 -4.63
N GLY A 10 -8.40 10.59 -4.95
CA GLY A 10 -7.34 10.71 -3.96
C GLY A 10 -6.50 9.46 -3.71
N PHE A 11 -6.68 8.37 -4.44
CA PHE A 11 -5.74 7.25 -4.37
C PHE A 11 -4.43 7.63 -5.07
N SER A 12 -3.57 8.36 -4.36
CA SER A 12 -2.38 8.98 -4.94
C SER A 12 -1.29 9.20 -3.91
N SER A 13 -0.04 9.12 -4.35
CA SER A 13 1.15 9.41 -3.52
C SER A 13 1.09 10.81 -2.87
N TYR A 14 0.48 11.77 -3.52
CA TYR A 14 0.31 13.13 -2.99
C TYR A 14 -0.67 13.22 -1.82
N THR A 15 -1.62 12.31 -1.73
CA THR A 15 -2.70 12.39 -0.76
C THR A 15 -2.40 11.69 0.53
N TRP A 16 -1.47 10.72 0.56
CA TRP A 16 -1.13 9.99 1.78
C TRP A 16 -0.74 10.92 2.94
N ALA A 17 0.00 11.98 2.68
CA ALA A 17 0.37 12.97 3.69
C ALA A 17 -0.80 13.86 4.15
N ARG A 18 -1.90 13.88 3.42
CA ARG A 18 -3.05 14.76 3.65
C ARG A 18 -4.24 14.06 4.29
N MET A 19 -4.17 12.76 4.47
CA MET A 19 -5.19 11.96 5.12
C MET A 19 -5.56 12.51 6.51
N ARG A 20 -6.81 12.37 6.87
CA ARG A 20 -7.38 12.77 8.16
C ARG A 20 -7.85 11.53 8.92
N LYS A 21 -8.05 11.68 10.22
CA LYS A 21 -8.70 10.65 11.05
C LYS A 21 -10.20 10.59 10.75
N GLU A 22 -10.88 9.66 11.36
CA GLU A 22 -12.34 9.43 11.18
C GLU A 22 -13.20 10.66 11.51
N ASP A 23 -12.67 11.59 12.31
CA ASP A 23 -13.34 12.87 12.61
C ASP A 23 -13.37 13.85 11.42
N GLY A 24 -12.73 13.49 10.29
CA GLY A 24 -12.61 14.31 9.09
C GLY A 24 -11.82 15.62 9.28
N ARG A 25 -11.23 15.84 10.44
CA ARG A 25 -10.55 17.09 10.82
C ARG A 25 -9.10 16.89 11.23
N THR A 26 -8.82 15.96 12.13
CA THR A 26 -7.49 15.72 12.66
C THR A 26 -6.58 15.08 11.60
N PRO A 27 -5.45 15.70 11.22
CA PRO A 27 -4.51 15.09 10.29
C PRO A 27 -3.94 13.78 10.85
N ARG A 28 -3.73 12.78 10.00
CA ARG A 28 -2.99 11.56 10.36
C ARG A 28 -1.48 11.82 10.41
N THR A 29 -0.97 12.66 9.52
CA THR A 29 0.42 13.12 9.52
C THR A 29 0.53 14.44 10.27
N LEU A 30 1.49 14.54 11.19
CA LEU A 30 1.75 15.78 11.94
C LEU A 30 1.96 16.94 10.99
N ARG A 31 1.65 18.15 11.46
CA ARG A 31 1.81 19.41 10.73
C ARG A 31 2.93 20.24 11.32
N ASP A 32 3.61 20.98 10.46
CA ASP A 32 4.56 22.02 10.87
C ASP A 32 3.81 23.31 11.30
N LYS A 33 4.59 24.33 11.67
CA LYS A 33 4.05 25.63 12.07
C LYS A 33 3.23 26.35 10.98
N ASP A 34 3.45 25.99 9.72
CA ASP A 34 2.75 26.56 8.55
C ASP A 34 1.57 25.67 8.10
N GLY A 35 1.23 24.64 8.87
CA GLY A 35 0.15 23.71 8.58
C GLY A 35 0.47 22.69 7.47
N LYS A 36 1.71 22.60 7.01
CA LYS A 36 2.15 21.63 6.01
C LYS A 36 2.41 20.26 6.65
N PRO A 37 2.18 19.15 5.94
CA PRO A 37 2.53 17.84 6.46
C PRO A 37 4.00 17.75 6.84
N LEU A 38 4.28 17.27 8.06
CA LEU A 38 5.62 16.83 8.43
C LEU A 38 5.91 15.51 7.72
N ILE A 39 6.93 15.51 6.92
CA ILE A 39 7.38 14.40 6.12
C ILE A 39 8.85 14.10 6.47
N VAL A 40 9.22 12.83 6.49
CA VAL A 40 10.58 12.42 6.84
C VAL A 40 11.54 12.82 5.71
N PRO A 41 12.70 13.44 6.03
CA PRO A 41 13.66 13.84 5.00
C PRO A 41 14.23 12.67 4.22
N GLY A 42 14.49 12.95 2.96
CA GLY A 42 15.26 12.21 1.97
C GLY A 42 15.37 10.70 2.12
N ILE A 43 14.85 9.97 1.17
CA ILE A 43 15.03 8.52 1.06
C ILE A 43 15.76 8.20 -0.24
N THR A 44 16.54 7.11 -0.20
CA THR A 44 17.09 6.53 -1.41
C THR A 44 16.15 5.46 -1.91
N CYS A 45 15.66 5.58 -3.12
CA CYS A 45 14.82 4.57 -3.76
C CYS A 45 15.59 3.27 -4.01
N ALA A 46 14.87 2.18 -4.29
CA ALA A 46 15.49 0.87 -4.57
C ALA A 46 16.47 0.88 -5.76
N ASN A 47 16.27 1.81 -6.72
CA ASN A 47 17.19 2.01 -7.85
C ASN A 47 18.39 2.90 -7.54
N GLY A 48 18.57 3.32 -6.29
CA GLY A 48 19.65 4.22 -5.88
C GLY A 48 19.38 5.71 -6.11
N GLN A 49 18.25 6.08 -6.72
CA GLN A 49 17.87 7.48 -6.91
C GLN A 49 17.57 8.12 -5.57
N LYS A 50 18.21 9.24 -5.29
CA LYS A 50 17.90 10.05 -4.11
C LYS A 50 16.71 10.96 -4.41
N MET A 51 15.75 10.94 -3.50
CA MET A 51 14.56 11.77 -3.57
C MET A 51 14.67 12.86 -2.49
N ASP A 52 15.48 13.87 -2.74
CA ASP A 52 15.77 14.93 -1.76
C ASP A 52 14.52 15.74 -1.39
N ASP A 53 13.57 15.85 -2.30
CA ASP A 53 12.31 16.59 -2.11
C ASP A 53 11.13 15.70 -1.70
N GLN A 54 11.28 14.38 -1.75
CA GLN A 54 10.23 13.46 -1.36
C GLN A 54 10.50 12.85 0.00
N ARG A 55 9.68 13.21 0.90
CA ARG A 55 9.61 12.79 2.26
C ARG A 55 8.36 11.95 2.41
N TYR A 56 8.41 10.81 3.04
CA TYR A 56 7.18 10.05 3.24
C TYR A 56 6.46 10.46 4.53
N PRO A 57 5.12 10.47 4.51
CA PRO A 57 4.32 10.88 5.66
C PRO A 57 4.26 9.74 6.70
N SER A 58 5.10 9.78 7.72
CA SER A 58 5.22 8.73 8.75
C SER A 58 3.93 8.42 9.53
N GLY A 59 2.94 9.31 9.48
CA GLY A 59 1.62 9.07 10.08
C GLY A 59 0.73 8.14 9.27
N THR A 60 1.07 7.89 8.00
CA THR A 60 0.27 7.06 7.08
C THR A 60 1.09 5.99 6.38
N LEU A 61 2.39 6.24 6.17
CA LEU A 61 3.29 5.31 5.52
C LEU A 61 4.38 4.81 6.46
N GLN A 62 4.80 3.59 6.26
CA GLN A 62 5.99 3.01 6.88
C GLN A 62 6.92 2.48 5.79
N SER A 63 8.20 2.85 5.87
CA SER A 63 9.25 2.23 5.05
C SER A 63 9.85 1.03 5.78
N GLY A 64 10.38 0.09 5.02
CA GLY A 64 11.09 -1.04 5.57
C GLY A 64 11.64 -1.95 4.50
N SER A 65 12.56 -2.84 4.87
CA SER A 65 13.07 -3.85 3.96
C SER A 65 12.08 -5.02 3.85
N VAL A 66 11.82 -5.46 2.64
CA VAL A 66 11.06 -6.68 2.37
C VAL A 66 11.60 -7.35 1.11
N ARG A 67 11.76 -8.66 1.13
CA ARG A 67 12.21 -9.46 -0.03
C ARG A 67 13.51 -8.94 -0.71
N ASN A 68 14.43 -8.39 0.11
CA ASN A 68 15.65 -7.68 -0.33
C ASN A 68 15.38 -6.32 -1.04
N ASN A 69 14.16 -5.80 -1.02
CA ASN A 69 13.91 -4.42 -1.36
C ASN A 69 14.09 -3.57 -0.09
N PRO A 70 15.10 -2.72 0.00
CA PRO A 70 15.39 -1.96 1.22
C PRO A 70 14.35 -0.88 1.51
N ASN A 71 13.59 -0.46 0.52
CA ASN A 71 12.67 0.67 0.57
C ASN A 71 11.26 0.30 0.11
N ALA A 72 10.69 -0.76 0.66
CA ALA A 72 9.28 -1.05 0.49
C ALA A 72 8.45 -0.10 1.37
N PHE A 73 7.38 0.43 0.83
CA PHE A 73 6.44 1.30 1.54
C PHE A 73 5.11 0.59 1.76
N ARG A 74 4.55 0.77 2.94
CA ARG A 74 3.23 0.25 3.31
C ARG A 74 2.34 1.37 3.78
N LEU A 75 1.10 1.36 3.33
CA LEU A 75 0.04 2.17 3.91
C LEU A 75 -0.41 1.51 5.21
N ILE A 76 -0.16 2.19 6.35
CA ILE A 76 -0.29 1.63 7.71
C ILE A 76 -1.54 2.14 8.44
N THR A 77 -2.45 2.75 7.72
CA THR A 77 -3.68 3.31 8.28
C THR A 77 -4.62 2.23 8.83
N PRO A 78 -5.49 2.55 9.79
CA PRO A 78 -6.18 1.53 10.60
C PRO A 78 -6.97 0.50 9.81
N HIS A 79 -7.86 0.93 8.90
CA HIS A 79 -8.68 0.01 8.11
C HIS A 79 -7.83 -0.79 7.12
N VAL A 80 -6.86 -0.15 6.45
CA VAL A 80 -5.94 -0.85 5.53
C VAL A 80 -5.14 -1.92 6.26
N LYS A 81 -4.62 -1.59 7.45
CA LYS A 81 -3.90 -2.56 8.28
C LYS A 81 -4.76 -3.74 8.70
N ALA A 82 -5.99 -3.47 9.16
CA ALA A 82 -6.93 -4.52 9.54
C ALA A 82 -7.28 -5.42 8.35
N THR A 83 -7.57 -4.83 7.19
CA THR A 83 -7.84 -5.55 5.95
C THR A 83 -6.67 -6.43 5.52
N ALA A 84 -5.43 -5.91 5.56
CA ALA A 84 -4.25 -6.69 5.19
C ALA A 84 -4.05 -7.90 6.11
N ARG A 85 -4.18 -7.70 7.41
CA ARG A 85 -4.08 -8.78 8.41
C ARG A 85 -5.11 -9.87 8.19
N GLN A 86 -6.35 -9.48 8.03
CA GLN A 86 -7.46 -10.39 7.78
C GLN A 86 -7.29 -11.13 6.45
N HIS A 87 -6.95 -10.42 5.37
CA HIS A 87 -6.84 -10.98 4.04
C HIS A 87 -5.75 -12.06 3.94
N TYR A 88 -4.56 -11.74 4.46
CA TYR A 88 -3.42 -12.68 4.39
C TYR A 88 -3.40 -13.70 5.54
N GLY A 89 -4.21 -13.53 6.59
CA GLY A 89 -4.09 -14.35 7.80
C GLY A 89 -2.79 -14.08 8.54
N CYS A 90 -2.38 -12.81 8.66
CA CYS A 90 -1.10 -12.41 9.23
C CYS A 90 -1.23 -11.21 10.17
N ASP A 91 -1.34 -11.45 11.48
CA ASP A 91 -1.60 -10.43 12.50
C ASP A 91 -0.45 -9.45 12.73
N THR A 92 0.75 -9.77 12.25
CA THR A 92 1.94 -8.93 12.43
C THR A 92 2.14 -7.91 11.32
N LEU A 93 1.32 -7.94 10.24
CA LEU A 93 1.46 -6.98 9.15
C LEU A 93 1.23 -5.55 9.65
N ALA A 94 2.13 -4.66 9.25
CA ALA A 94 2.01 -3.23 9.53
C ALA A 94 0.96 -2.53 8.67
N GLY A 95 0.66 -3.06 7.48
CA GLY A 95 -0.27 -2.49 6.51
C GLY A 95 -0.17 -3.18 5.15
N ALA A 96 -0.71 -2.54 4.11
CA ALA A 96 -0.66 -3.02 2.73
C ALA A 96 0.48 -2.34 1.95
N GLU A 97 1.18 -3.11 1.14
CA GLU A 97 2.34 -2.64 0.38
C GLU A 97 1.90 -1.82 -0.83
N LEU A 98 2.53 -0.67 -1.00
CA LEU A 98 2.38 0.19 -2.15
C LEU A 98 3.44 -0.16 -3.20
N GLU A 99 3.12 0.11 -4.46
CA GLU A 99 4.07 0.06 -5.55
C GLU A 99 5.34 0.84 -5.20
N ASN A 100 6.47 0.21 -5.36
CA ASN A 100 7.79 0.77 -5.05
C ASN A 100 8.78 0.59 -6.20
N ASN A 101 8.28 0.33 -7.39
CA ASN A 101 9.08 0.30 -8.61
C ASN A 101 9.48 1.73 -8.97
N PRO A 102 10.77 2.00 -9.14
CA PRO A 102 11.26 3.33 -9.46
C PRO A 102 11.05 3.63 -10.94
N THR A 103 9.81 3.75 -11.34
CA THR A 103 9.43 4.25 -12.66
C THR A 103 8.83 5.64 -12.49
N GLY A 104 9.62 6.68 -12.76
CA GLY A 104 9.15 8.06 -12.65
C GLY A 104 9.56 8.77 -11.36
N ALA A 105 8.76 9.70 -10.88
CA ALA A 105 9.12 10.72 -9.90
C ALA A 105 9.05 10.28 -8.42
N GLY A 106 8.92 8.99 -8.08
CA GLY A 106 8.75 8.58 -6.69
C GLY A 106 9.31 7.22 -6.33
N CYS A 107 9.62 7.04 -5.03
CA CYS A 107 10.01 5.75 -4.47
C CYS A 107 8.80 4.91 -4.04
N TRP A 108 7.63 5.50 -3.96
CA TRP A 108 6.34 4.86 -3.70
C TRP A 108 5.32 5.41 -4.67
N GLY A 109 4.48 4.52 -5.15
CA GLY A 109 3.52 4.84 -6.19
C GLY A 109 2.16 5.26 -5.68
N SER A 110 1.33 5.51 -6.65
CA SER A 110 -0.11 5.73 -6.49
C SER A 110 -0.90 4.44 -6.68
N HIS A 111 -0.23 3.28 -6.56
CA HIS A 111 -0.82 1.97 -6.74
C HIS A 111 -0.47 1.03 -5.58
N TRP A 112 -1.24 -0.04 -5.42
CA TRP A 112 -0.84 -1.18 -4.63
C TRP A 112 0.33 -1.93 -5.30
N ASP A 113 1.17 -2.59 -4.49
CA ASP A 113 2.23 -3.44 -5.05
C ASP A 113 1.65 -4.62 -5.84
N GLN A 114 2.03 -4.71 -7.12
CA GLN A 114 1.51 -5.70 -8.08
C GLN A 114 1.70 -7.15 -7.62
N ARG A 115 2.80 -7.45 -6.94
CA ARG A 115 3.09 -8.81 -6.49
C ARG A 115 2.11 -9.31 -5.43
N VAL A 116 1.72 -8.44 -4.51
CA VAL A 116 0.90 -8.85 -3.36
C VAL A 116 -0.59 -8.56 -3.56
N LEU A 117 -0.95 -7.69 -4.48
CA LEU A 117 -2.33 -7.28 -4.77
C LEU A 117 -2.63 -7.29 -6.28
N HIS A 118 -2.27 -8.40 -6.97
CA HIS A 118 -2.28 -8.51 -8.43
C HIS A 118 -3.61 -8.16 -9.10
N ASP A 119 -4.71 -8.68 -8.59
CA ASP A 119 -6.04 -8.52 -9.21
C ASP A 119 -6.84 -7.36 -8.58
N GLU A 120 -6.19 -6.51 -7.80
CA GLU A 120 -6.82 -5.34 -7.20
C GLU A 120 -6.96 -4.20 -8.21
N LEU A 121 -8.07 -3.44 -8.12
CA LEU A 121 -8.38 -2.34 -9.05
C LEU A 121 -7.24 -1.30 -9.12
N MET A 122 -6.61 -0.99 -8.00
CA MET A 122 -5.54 0.00 -7.90
C MET A 122 -4.13 -0.62 -7.98
N ALA A 123 -3.99 -1.85 -8.47
CA ALA A 123 -2.70 -2.36 -8.92
C ALA A 123 -2.26 -1.67 -10.23
N PRO A 124 -0.94 -1.51 -10.50
CA PRO A 124 -0.45 -0.72 -11.64
C PRO A 124 -0.81 -1.31 -13.00
N ILE A 125 -0.98 -2.62 -13.08
CA ILE A 125 -1.40 -3.31 -14.31
C ILE A 125 -2.74 -3.98 -14.03
N GLY A 126 -3.81 -3.27 -14.35
CA GLY A 126 -5.16 -3.82 -14.24
C GLY A 126 -5.39 -4.95 -15.24
N GLY A 127 -5.62 -6.17 -14.76
CA GLY A 127 -6.13 -7.27 -15.56
C GLY A 127 -7.61 -7.10 -15.89
N ARG A 128 -8.13 -7.94 -16.81
CA ARG A 128 -9.59 -8.00 -17.09
C ARG A 128 -10.41 -8.42 -15.87
N THR A 129 -9.76 -8.99 -14.87
CA THR A 129 -10.33 -9.50 -13.62
C THR A 129 -10.16 -8.54 -12.44
N ALA A 130 -9.61 -7.34 -12.66
CA ALA A 130 -9.38 -6.38 -11.59
C ALA A 130 -10.66 -6.05 -10.83
N VAL A 131 -10.61 -6.18 -9.50
CA VAL A 131 -11.75 -5.99 -8.61
C VAL A 131 -11.53 -4.81 -7.67
N LEU A 132 -12.57 -4.04 -7.39
CA LEU A 132 -12.59 -3.10 -6.29
C LEU A 132 -12.70 -3.89 -4.99
N SER A 133 -11.59 -4.10 -4.32
CA SER A 133 -11.52 -4.91 -3.11
C SER A 133 -11.68 -4.06 -1.84
N SER A 134 -11.72 -4.75 -0.69
CA SER A 134 -11.69 -4.12 0.62
C SER A 134 -10.43 -3.29 0.86
N PHE A 135 -9.32 -3.55 0.20
CA PHE A 135 -8.09 -2.77 0.34
C PHE A 135 -8.27 -1.31 -0.13
N THR A 136 -8.75 -1.12 -1.35
CA THR A 136 -8.99 0.23 -1.89
C THR A 136 -10.09 0.93 -1.12
N LEU A 137 -11.19 0.26 -0.78
CA LEU A 137 -12.24 0.84 0.05
C LEU A 137 -11.74 1.25 1.44
N SER A 138 -10.89 0.43 2.07
CA SER A 138 -10.23 0.76 3.34
C SER A 138 -9.35 1.99 3.25
N ALA A 139 -8.60 2.14 2.15
CA ALA A 139 -7.79 3.33 1.94
C ALA A 139 -8.67 4.59 1.84
N PHE A 140 -9.79 4.54 1.13
CA PHE A 140 -10.73 5.65 1.07
C PHE A 140 -11.39 5.95 2.42
N ALA A 141 -11.75 4.94 3.20
CA ALA A 141 -12.26 5.12 4.56
C ALA A 141 -11.23 5.81 5.46
N ASP A 142 -9.96 5.40 5.35
CA ASP A 142 -8.86 5.96 6.13
C ASP A 142 -8.45 7.38 5.70
N MET A 143 -8.88 7.86 4.53
CA MET A 143 -8.63 9.25 4.11
C MET A 143 -9.34 10.26 5.01
N GLY A 144 -10.46 9.87 5.65
CA GLY A 144 -11.26 10.74 6.49
C GLY A 144 -12.06 11.79 5.73
N TRP A 145 -12.20 11.62 4.41
CA TRP A 145 -12.98 12.51 3.52
C TRP A 145 -14.27 11.87 3.05
N TYR A 146 -14.38 10.56 3.16
CA TYR A 146 -15.47 9.78 2.59
C TYR A 146 -16.14 8.90 3.64
N THR A 147 -17.45 8.76 3.51
CA THR A 147 -18.17 7.62 4.10
C THR A 147 -18.18 6.51 3.07
N VAL A 148 -17.59 5.38 3.42
CA VAL A 148 -17.39 4.26 2.48
C VAL A 148 -18.34 3.12 2.79
N ASN A 149 -19.05 2.65 1.76
CA ASN A 149 -19.86 1.44 1.88
C ASN A 149 -18.99 0.19 1.60
N MET A 150 -18.51 -0.45 2.66
CA MET A 150 -17.65 -1.63 2.57
C MET A 150 -18.35 -2.86 1.95
N SER A 151 -19.69 -2.89 1.89
CA SER A 151 -20.42 -4.00 1.26
C SER A 151 -20.26 -4.06 -0.26
N LEU A 152 -19.73 -3.00 -0.86
CA LEU A 152 -19.41 -2.95 -2.29
C LEU A 152 -18.10 -3.66 -2.63
N ALA A 153 -17.31 -4.05 -1.63
CA ALA A 153 -16.06 -4.77 -1.85
C ALA A 153 -16.32 -6.11 -2.56
N LYS A 154 -15.54 -6.37 -3.60
CA LYS A 154 -15.53 -7.68 -4.26
C LYS A 154 -14.44 -8.54 -3.63
N PRO A 155 -14.66 -9.87 -3.55
CA PRO A 155 -13.65 -10.79 -3.06
C PRO A 155 -12.37 -10.70 -3.92
N LEU A 156 -11.23 -10.55 -3.25
CA LEU A 156 -9.91 -10.67 -3.85
C LEU A 156 -9.36 -12.05 -3.49
N ALA A 157 -9.11 -12.88 -4.49
CA ALA A 157 -8.60 -14.25 -4.27
C ALA A 157 -7.07 -14.27 -4.10
N TRP A 158 -6.36 -13.36 -4.79
CA TRP A 158 -4.91 -13.32 -4.80
C TRP A 158 -4.32 -13.09 -3.40
N GLY A 159 -3.53 -14.02 -2.92
CA GLY A 159 -2.87 -13.96 -1.62
C GLY A 159 -3.75 -14.24 -0.41
N LYS A 160 -5.05 -14.50 -0.58
CA LYS A 160 -5.96 -14.75 0.52
C LYS A 160 -5.53 -15.97 1.35
N ASP A 161 -5.46 -15.80 2.67
CA ASP A 161 -5.09 -16.83 3.68
C ASP A 161 -3.70 -17.46 3.46
N MET A 162 -2.83 -16.81 2.68
CA MET A 162 -1.48 -17.30 2.34
C MET A 162 -0.43 -17.03 3.42
N THR A 163 -0.82 -16.50 4.56
CA THR A 163 0.01 -16.17 5.73
C THR A 163 1.03 -15.05 5.51
N CYS A 164 1.82 -14.75 6.52
CA CYS A 164 2.86 -13.69 6.47
C CYS A 164 3.89 -13.95 5.37
N SER A 165 4.26 -15.20 5.14
CA SER A 165 5.28 -15.57 4.17
C SER A 165 4.97 -15.10 2.75
N PHE A 166 3.69 -15.06 2.37
CA PHE A 166 3.28 -14.54 1.07
C PHE A 166 3.75 -13.10 0.84
N THR A 167 3.71 -12.27 1.86
CA THR A 167 4.10 -10.85 1.76
C THR A 167 5.58 -10.61 2.06
N THR A 168 6.21 -11.46 2.89
CA THR A 168 7.58 -11.23 3.37
C THR A 168 8.65 -12.00 2.62
N ASP A 169 8.32 -13.16 2.07
CA ASP A 169 9.30 -14.05 1.47
C ASP A 169 9.44 -13.84 -0.03
N LYS A 170 10.59 -14.22 -0.57
CA LYS A 170 10.81 -14.24 -2.01
C LYS A 170 9.98 -15.33 -2.67
N CYS A 171 9.58 -15.13 -3.94
CA CYS A 171 8.86 -16.14 -4.71
C CYS A 171 9.68 -17.41 -4.95
N ILE A 172 11.00 -17.29 -4.95
CA ILE A 172 11.92 -18.40 -5.15
C ILE A 172 12.86 -18.48 -3.95
N ASN A 173 13.01 -19.67 -3.39
CA ASN A 173 14.02 -19.91 -2.36
C ASN A 173 15.41 -19.75 -2.98
N PRO A 174 16.23 -18.82 -2.49
CA PRO A 174 17.55 -18.54 -3.09
C PRO A 174 18.54 -19.71 -2.97
N THR A 175 18.30 -20.64 -2.04
CA THR A 175 19.19 -21.80 -1.81
C THR A 175 18.78 -23.00 -2.64
N SER A 176 17.50 -23.29 -2.77
CA SER A 176 16.99 -24.46 -3.49
C SER A 176 16.53 -24.17 -4.92
N GLY A 177 16.35 -22.90 -5.31
CA GLY A 177 15.77 -22.52 -6.60
C GLY A 177 14.29 -22.89 -6.77
N ILE A 178 13.65 -23.43 -5.73
CA ILE A 178 12.25 -23.88 -5.78
C ILE A 178 11.31 -22.72 -5.49
N ALA A 179 10.22 -22.63 -6.25
CA ALA A 179 9.19 -21.63 -6.02
C ALA A 179 8.55 -21.83 -4.63
N MET A 180 8.54 -20.77 -3.83
CA MET A 180 7.88 -20.77 -2.53
C MET A 180 6.37 -20.81 -2.74
N GLY A 181 5.70 -21.77 -2.11
CA GLY A 181 4.23 -21.86 -2.15
C GLY A 181 3.64 -22.95 -3.04
N LYS A 182 4.44 -23.86 -3.61
CA LYS A 182 3.93 -25.03 -4.33
C LYS A 182 3.46 -26.19 -3.45
N ASP A 183 3.67 -26.14 -2.14
CA ASP A 183 3.41 -27.30 -1.26
C ASP A 183 2.06 -27.24 -0.53
N LYS A 184 1.09 -26.51 -1.06
CA LYS A 184 -0.31 -26.56 -0.61
C LYS A 184 -1.21 -26.79 -1.81
N GLY A 185 -1.06 -27.97 -2.43
CA GLY A 185 -2.06 -28.59 -3.29
C GLY A 185 -3.13 -29.25 -2.49
#